data_e24e04cc97fbbde349b95e2a32e9b879
#
_entry.id   e24e04cc97fbbde349b95e2a32e9b879
#
_cell.length_a   1.000
_cell.length_b   1.000
_cell.length_c   1.000
_cell.angle_alpha   90.00
_cell.angle_beta   90.00
_cell.angle_gamma   90.00
#
_symmetry.space_group_name_H-M   'P 1'
#
loop_
_entity.id
_entity.type
_entity.pdbx_description
1 polymer ?
#
loop_
_entity_poly.entity_id
_entity_poly.type
_entity_poly.pdbx_seq_one_letter_code
_entity_poly.pdbx_strand_id
1 'polypeptide(L)'
;MYIARLFFLSLAPLLAKAQLSGSVGPLTSATSKAQTKTCNVLAYGAVADKATDIGPALTSAWDDCSTGGVIYIPPGDYAIKTWVTLSGGSACAIQLDGIIYRTGTDGGNMIMVKHTSDFEFFSSTSEGAFQGYGYEFHAEGSSDGPRILRLYDVTDFSVHDVALVDSPLFHFSIDTCYNGEVYNMAIRGGDMGGLDGIDVWSENVWIHDVEVTNKDECVTVKSPAKNILVENIYCNWSGGCGMGSLGTDTDISDIVYRNVYTWNSNQMYMVKSNGGSGTVSNLVLENFIGHGNAYSLDIDAYWSSMSTIDGDGVELNNVTIRNWKGTEANGAERGPIKVLCAAGAPCTDVTIEDFAMWTESGDEQTYRCENAYGTGFCVQDDDEQSGYTTTLTATSAPSAYSAPRMSSNLESSFGTASEIPIPSIPTSFYPSATPYSPLAGAASSGVGASSDAKVVATSSTSSTSITLTSASQSQVTGVAAVASSTSVAFPSPSSSPVPLSPFSSSPSSSPTSDEVGKATKTPHAKSHHRHHNCHAHY
;
A
#
# COMPACT_ATOMS: atom_id res chain seq x y z
N MET A 1 -30.62 53.97 22.81
CA MET A 1 -30.46 52.54 23.11
C MET A 1 -30.22 51.83 21.80
N TYR A 2 -28.94 51.77 21.39
CA TYR A 2 -28.53 51.13 20.13
C TYR A 2 -28.09 49.71 20.41
N ILE A 3 -28.78 48.73 19.82
CA ILE A 3 -28.43 47.31 19.93
C ILE A 3 -27.47 47.00 18.76
N ALA A 4 -26.18 46.84 19.09
CA ALA A 4 -25.18 46.34 18.16
C ALA A 4 -25.40 44.84 17.96
N ARG A 5 -25.80 44.41 16.76
CA ARG A 5 -25.77 43.00 16.34
C ARG A 5 -24.36 42.65 15.93
N LEU A 6 -23.68 41.85 16.79
CA LEU A 6 -22.47 41.15 16.39
C LEU A 6 -22.85 40.04 15.39
N PHE A 7 -22.41 40.21 14.13
CA PHE A 7 -22.35 39.11 13.17
C PHE A 7 -21.11 38.27 13.51
N PHE A 8 -21.32 37.10 14.06
CA PHE A 8 -20.30 36.07 14.05
C PHE A 8 -20.25 35.52 12.59
N LEU A 9 -19.27 35.96 11.83
CA LEU A 9 -18.83 35.19 10.65
C LEU A 9 -18.14 33.92 11.20
N SER A 10 -18.83 32.79 11.11
CA SER A 10 -18.16 31.50 11.20
C SER A 10 -17.29 31.35 9.95
N LEU A 11 -15.99 31.56 10.09
CA LEU A 11 -15.03 31.02 9.13
C LEU A 11 -15.17 29.50 9.23
N ALA A 12 -15.90 28.90 8.30
CA ALA A 12 -15.75 27.48 8.03
C ALA A 12 -14.32 27.29 7.50
N PRO A 13 -13.49 26.41 8.10
CA PRO A 13 -12.19 26.11 7.53
C PRO A 13 -12.42 25.64 6.09
N LEU A 14 -11.77 26.28 5.15
CA LEU A 14 -11.63 25.80 3.78
C LEU A 14 -10.85 24.49 3.89
N LEU A 15 -11.58 23.37 3.95
CA LEU A 15 -11.00 22.03 3.83
C LEU A 15 -10.28 21.99 2.49
N ALA A 16 -8.96 22.00 2.51
CA ALA A 16 -8.16 21.61 1.35
C ALA A 16 -8.55 20.14 1.06
N LYS A 17 -9.46 19.98 0.14
CA LYS A 17 -9.73 18.67 -0.43
C LYS A 17 -8.67 18.50 -1.51
N ALA A 18 -7.76 17.54 -1.36
CA ALA A 18 -7.15 16.97 -2.54
C ALA A 18 -8.33 16.48 -3.36
N GLN A 19 -8.63 17.21 -4.40
CA GLN A 19 -9.71 16.86 -5.30
C GLN A 19 -9.04 16.18 -6.47
N LEU A 20 -9.48 14.96 -6.71
CA LEU A 20 -9.22 14.33 -7.99
C LEU A 20 -9.63 15.32 -9.08
N SER A 21 -8.78 15.50 -10.08
CA SER A 21 -8.99 16.45 -11.18
C SER A 21 -9.90 15.82 -12.23
N GLY A 22 -11.20 15.78 -11.98
CA GLY A 22 -12.18 15.18 -12.89
C GLY A 22 -12.47 13.70 -12.58
N SER A 23 -12.82 12.92 -13.60
CA SER A 23 -13.09 11.49 -13.49
C SER A 23 -11.81 10.68 -13.48
N VAL A 24 -11.82 9.55 -12.78
CA VAL A 24 -10.79 8.53 -12.80
C VAL A 24 -11.37 7.21 -13.34
N GLY A 25 -10.50 6.29 -13.74
CA GLY A 25 -10.91 5.01 -14.28
C GLY A 25 -11.14 5.00 -15.80
N PRO A 26 -11.44 3.83 -16.38
CA PRO A 26 -11.57 3.68 -17.82
C PRO A 26 -12.79 4.43 -18.39
N LEU A 27 -12.66 4.91 -19.63
CA LEU A 27 -13.71 5.64 -20.33
C LEU A 27 -14.80 4.70 -20.88
N THR A 28 -14.41 3.45 -21.17
CA THR A 28 -15.25 2.41 -21.75
C THR A 28 -15.36 1.23 -20.80
N SER A 29 -16.55 0.73 -20.51
CA SER A 29 -16.73 -0.41 -19.60
C SER A 29 -16.17 -1.72 -20.18
N ALA A 30 -15.71 -2.64 -19.30
CA ALA A 30 -15.28 -3.98 -19.66
C ALA A 30 -16.33 -4.73 -20.51
N THR A 31 -17.62 -4.55 -20.18
CA THR A 31 -18.73 -5.14 -20.95
C THR A 31 -18.76 -4.64 -22.40
N SER A 32 -18.55 -3.34 -22.63
CA SER A 32 -18.49 -2.79 -23.99
C SER A 32 -17.25 -3.29 -24.75
N LYS A 33 -16.11 -3.38 -24.09
CA LYS A 33 -14.87 -3.96 -24.64
C LYS A 33 -15.09 -5.43 -25.04
N ALA A 34 -15.72 -6.22 -24.16
CA ALA A 34 -16.02 -7.65 -24.42
C ALA A 34 -17.00 -7.85 -25.58
N GLN A 35 -17.96 -6.93 -25.79
CA GLN A 35 -18.85 -6.97 -26.95
C GLN A 35 -18.11 -6.68 -28.27
N THR A 36 -17.02 -5.95 -28.24
CA THR A 36 -16.20 -5.69 -29.43
C THR A 36 -15.38 -6.93 -29.81
N LYS A 37 -14.59 -7.46 -28.88
CA LYS A 37 -13.78 -8.67 -29.07
C LYS A 37 -13.35 -9.26 -27.72
N THR A 38 -13.36 -10.58 -27.60
CA THR A 38 -12.77 -11.29 -26.48
C THR A 38 -11.75 -12.30 -26.97
N CYS A 39 -10.50 -12.16 -26.53
CA CYS A 39 -9.38 -13.04 -26.81
C CYS A 39 -9.12 -13.96 -25.61
N ASN A 40 -9.70 -15.15 -25.61
CA ASN A 40 -9.45 -16.15 -24.59
C ASN A 40 -8.06 -16.75 -24.79
N VAL A 41 -7.16 -16.63 -23.80
CA VAL A 41 -5.77 -17.09 -23.90
C VAL A 41 -5.62 -18.58 -24.23
N LEU A 42 -6.64 -19.40 -23.91
CA LEU A 42 -6.65 -20.83 -24.28
C LEU A 42 -6.65 -21.01 -25.81
N ALA A 43 -7.27 -20.10 -26.57
CA ALA A 43 -7.25 -20.13 -28.03
C ALA A 43 -5.87 -19.74 -28.62
N TYR A 44 -4.99 -19.17 -27.82
CA TYR A 44 -3.62 -18.77 -28.19
C TYR A 44 -2.57 -19.73 -27.64
N GLY A 45 -2.98 -20.87 -27.08
CA GLY A 45 -2.08 -21.92 -26.63
C GLY A 45 -1.75 -21.91 -25.15
N ALA A 46 -2.40 -21.07 -24.33
CA ALA A 46 -2.31 -21.20 -22.88
C ALA A 46 -2.92 -22.53 -22.41
N VAL A 47 -2.34 -23.11 -21.37
CA VAL A 47 -2.82 -24.33 -20.72
C VAL A 47 -2.91 -24.06 -19.22
N ALA A 48 -4.04 -24.38 -18.61
CA ALA A 48 -4.25 -24.25 -17.17
C ALA A 48 -3.71 -25.50 -16.44
N ASP A 49 -2.39 -25.70 -16.47
CA ASP A 49 -1.71 -26.87 -15.91
C ASP A 49 -0.61 -26.49 -14.88
N LYS A 50 -0.51 -25.18 -14.54
CA LYS A 50 0.52 -24.63 -13.63
C LYS A 50 1.98 -24.91 -14.08
N ALA A 51 2.18 -25.30 -15.35
CA ALA A 51 3.48 -25.69 -15.88
C ALA A 51 3.80 -25.04 -17.24
N THR A 52 2.81 -24.99 -18.15
CA THR A 52 2.98 -24.39 -19.47
C THR A 52 3.01 -22.88 -19.37
N ASP A 53 4.05 -22.24 -19.94
CA ASP A 53 4.24 -20.79 -19.89
C ASP A 53 3.13 -20.02 -20.63
N ILE A 54 2.35 -19.22 -19.91
CA ILE A 54 1.28 -18.39 -20.47
C ILE A 54 1.80 -17.15 -21.21
N GLY A 55 3.04 -16.71 -20.96
CA GLY A 55 3.60 -15.47 -21.52
C GLY A 55 3.43 -15.30 -23.02
N PRO A 56 3.82 -16.28 -23.86
CA PRO A 56 3.62 -16.22 -25.32
C PRO A 56 2.14 -16.11 -25.73
N ALA A 57 1.25 -16.86 -25.07
CA ALA A 57 -0.19 -16.83 -25.35
C ALA A 57 -0.81 -15.49 -24.99
N LEU A 58 -0.40 -14.91 -23.85
CA LEU A 58 -0.85 -13.60 -23.40
C LEU A 58 -0.41 -12.49 -24.35
N THR A 59 0.85 -12.54 -24.83
CA THR A 59 1.36 -11.60 -25.84
C THR A 59 0.55 -11.68 -27.13
N SER A 60 0.29 -12.90 -27.65
CA SER A 60 -0.48 -13.08 -28.88
C SER A 60 -1.95 -12.64 -28.73
N ALA A 61 -2.57 -12.87 -27.56
CA ALA A 61 -3.92 -12.39 -27.26
C ALA A 61 -3.96 -10.85 -27.16
N TRP A 62 -2.89 -10.23 -26.63
CA TRP A 62 -2.75 -8.77 -26.60
C TRP A 62 -2.65 -8.19 -28.01
N ASP A 63 -1.80 -8.74 -28.88
CA ASP A 63 -1.64 -8.28 -30.26
C ASP A 63 -2.98 -8.23 -31.00
N ASP A 64 -3.87 -9.15 -30.69
CA ASP A 64 -5.19 -9.27 -31.30
C ASP A 64 -6.29 -8.42 -30.65
N CYS A 65 -6.22 -8.15 -29.35
CA CYS A 65 -7.30 -7.53 -28.57
C CYS A 65 -6.93 -6.21 -27.88
N SER A 66 -5.71 -5.71 -28.01
CA SER A 66 -5.25 -4.47 -27.39
C SER A 66 -5.97 -3.22 -27.89
N THR A 67 -6.77 -3.32 -28.95
CA THR A 67 -7.62 -2.23 -29.45
C THR A 67 -9.10 -2.63 -29.35
N GLY A 68 -9.79 -2.08 -28.36
CA GLY A 68 -11.23 -2.22 -28.16
C GLY A 68 -11.67 -3.58 -27.59
N GLY A 69 -10.77 -4.46 -27.17
CA GLY A 69 -11.11 -5.83 -26.77
C GLY A 69 -10.75 -6.18 -25.33
N VAL A 70 -11.08 -7.42 -24.95
CA VAL A 70 -10.75 -8.03 -23.65
C VAL A 70 -9.84 -9.24 -23.90
N ILE A 71 -8.70 -9.25 -23.22
CA ILE A 71 -7.85 -10.45 -23.07
C ILE A 71 -8.39 -11.21 -21.86
N TYR A 72 -8.91 -12.41 -22.07
CA TYR A 72 -9.56 -13.21 -21.05
C TYR A 72 -8.70 -14.39 -20.60
N ILE A 73 -8.37 -14.44 -19.32
CA ILE A 73 -7.67 -15.53 -18.65
C ILE A 73 -8.71 -16.24 -17.76
N PRO A 74 -9.32 -17.35 -18.26
CA PRO A 74 -10.39 -18.02 -17.54
C PRO A 74 -9.93 -18.70 -16.25
N PRO A 75 -10.84 -19.12 -15.36
CA PRO A 75 -10.49 -19.87 -14.15
C PRO A 75 -9.58 -21.05 -14.45
N GLY A 76 -8.53 -21.22 -13.63
CA GLY A 76 -7.52 -22.26 -13.73
C GLY A 76 -6.17 -21.77 -13.25
N ASP A 77 -5.20 -22.69 -13.18
CA ASP A 77 -3.85 -22.45 -12.67
C ASP A 77 -2.86 -22.34 -13.84
N TYR A 78 -2.29 -21.17 -14.04
CA TYR A 78 -1.36 -20.90 -15.15
C TYR A 78 0.05 -20.63 -14.63
N ALA A 79 1.06 -21.09 -15.35
CA ALA A 79 2.44 -20.71 -15.06
C ALA A 79 2.88 -19.53 -15.93
N ILE A 80 3.64 -18.58 -15.36
CA ILE A 80 4.34 -17.56 -16.13
C ILE A 80 5.85 -17.68 -15.91
N LYS A 81 6.60 -17.80 -17.02
CA LYS A 81 8.06 -17.87 -17.03
C LYS A 81 8.68 -16.74 -17.86
N THR A 82 8.07 -16.44 -18.99
CA THR A 82 8.47 -15.36 -19.87
C THR A 82 7.69 -14.10 -19.48
N TRP A 83 8.38 -13.08 -18.98
CA TRP A 83 7.75 -11.80 -18.60
C TRP A 83 7.20 -11.11 -19.84
N VAL A 84 6.04 -10.49 -19.69
CA VAL A 84 5.37 -9.83 -20.82
C VAL A 84 5.35 -8.31 -20.64
N THR A 85 5.67 -7.60 -21.71
CA THR A 85 5.51 -6.16 -21.84
C THR A 85 4.44 -5.87 -22.88
N LEU A 86 3.25 -5.49 -22.43
CA LEU A 86 2.07 -5.21 -23.23
C LEU A 86 2.01 -3.72 -23.51
N SER A 87 2.07 -3.30 -24.78
CA SER A 87 2.26 -1.89 -25.13
C SER A 87 1.28 -1.42 -26.21
N GLY A 88 0.88 -0.14 -26.15
CA GLY A 88 0.14 0.54 -27.22
C GLY A 88 -1.34 0.17 -27.28
N GLY A 89 -1.93 -0.29 -26.18
CA GLY A 89 -3.36 -0.61 -26.10
C GLY A 89 -4.26 0.63 -26.04
N SER A 90 -5.51 0.48 -26.46
CA SER A 90 -6.55 1.50 -26.36
C SER A 90 -7.93 0.88 -26.23
N ALA A 91 -8.72 1.39 -25.28
CA ALA A 91 -10.04 0.87 -24.96
C ALA A 91 -10.05 -0.66 -24.77
N CYS A 92 -9.09 -1.19 -24.00
CA CYS A 92 -8.89 -2.62 -23.84
C CYS A 92 -8.89 -3.03 -22.35
N ALA A 93 -9.01 -4.34 -22.10
CA ALA A 93 -8.95 -4.88 -20.75
C ALA A 93 -8.23 -6.22 -20.69
N ILE A 94 -7.70 -6.54 -19.50
CA ILE A 94 -7.26 -7.88 -19.12
C ILE A 94 -8.20 -8.36 -18.01
N GLN A 95 -8.96 -9.41 -18.27
CA GLN A 95 -9.81 -10.08 -17.30
C GLN A 95 -9.11 -11.34 -16.80
N LEU A 96 -8.69 -11.32 -15.54
CA LEU A 96 -8.02 -12.43 -14.85
C LEU A 96 -9.00 -13.11 -13.89
N ASP A 97 -9.57 -14.24 -14.26
CA ASP A 97 -10.41 -15.06 -13.38
C ASP A 97 -9.69 -16.34 -12.92
N GLY A 98 -8.48 -16.58 -13.42
CA GLY A 98 -7.58 -17.65 -12.99
C GLY A 98 -6.46 -17.17 -12.07
N ILE A 99 -5.54 -18.05 -11.73
CA ILE A 99 -4.36 -17.76 -10.92
C ILE A 99 -3.11 -17.90 -11.78
N ILE A 100 -2.24 -16.89 -11.74
CA ILE A 100 -0.95 -16.91 -12.44
C ILE A 100 0.16 -17.15 -11.42
N TYR A 101 0.88 -18.24 -11.56
CA TYR A 101 2.00 -18.66 -10.74
C TYR A 101 3.33 -18.34 -11.41
N ARG A 102 4.24 -17.68 -10.70
CA ARG A 102 5.60 -17.44 -11.20
C ARG A 102 6.38 -18.74 -11.30
N THR A 103 7.08 -18.95 -12.40
CA THR A 103 8.05 -20.04 -12.60
C THR A 103 9.38 -19.54 -13.16
N GLY A 104 9.44 -18.29 -13.66
CA GLY A 104 10.68 -17.63 -14.06
C GLY A 104 11.44 -17.05 -12.87
N THR A 105 12.74 -16.79 -13.03
CA THR A 105 13.62 -16.25 -11.98
C THR A 105 14.32 -14.95 -12.37
N ASP A 106 14.22 -14.53 -13.62
CA ASP A 106 14.83 -13.30 -14.11
C ASP A 106 14.21 -12.07 -13.40
N GLY A 107 15.00 -11.04 -13.16
CA GLY A 107 14.49 -9.76 -12.67
C GLY A 107 13.56 -9.08 -13.69
N GLY A 108 12.94 -7.98 -13.28
CA GLY A 108 12.02 -7.21 -14.12
C GLY A 108 10.58 -7.23 -13.62
N ASN A 109 9.60 -7.29 -14.50
CA ASN A 109 8.18 -7.31 -14.14
C ASN A 109 7.50 -8.50 -14.79
N MET A 110 6.76 -9.30 -14.02
CA MET A 110 6.02 -10.45 -14.57
C MET A 110 5.05 -9.98 -15.66
N ILE A 111 4.27 -8.92 -15.34
CA ILE A 111 3.45 -8.21 -16.31
C ILE A 111 3.73 -6.71 -16.22
N MET A 112 4.04 -6.10 -17.35
CA MET A 112 4.15 -4.66 -17.52
C MET A 112 3.20 -4.21 -18.63
N VAL A 113 2.30 -3.27 -18.31
CA VAL A 113 1.44 -2.60 -19.29
C VAL A 113 1.96 -1.18 -19.48
N LYS A 114 2.16 -0.75 -20.73
CA LYS A 114 2.69 0.58 -20.99
C LYS A 114 2.09 1.26 -22.24
N HIS A 115 2.12 2.61 -22.23
CA HIS A 115 1.66 3.45 -23.33
C HIS A 115 0.25 3.03 -23.79
N THR A 116 -0.66 2.86 -22.82
CA THR A 116 -2.00 2.31 -23.05
C THR A 116 -3.04 3.30 -22.50
N SER A 117 -4.19 3.41 -23.13
CA SER A 117 -5.27 4.30 -22.71
C SER A 117 -6.59 3.58 -22.61
N ASP A 118 -7.49 4.06 -21.73
CA ASP A 118 -8.79 3.46 -21.47
C ASP A 118 -8.65 1.95 -21.17
N PHE A 119 -7.87 1.66 -20.11
CA PHE A 119 -7.42 0.32 -19.76
C PHE A 119 -8.06 -0.18 -18.47
N GLU A 120 -8.35 -1.48 -18.39
CA GLU A 120 -8.85 -2.13 -17.18
C GLU A 120 -8.15 -3.46 -16.94
N PHE A 121 -7.68 -3.68 -15.71
CA PHE A 121 -7.15 -4.97 -15.26
C PHE A 121 -7.98 -5.44 -14.08
N PHE A 122 -8.69 -6.55 -14.21
CA PHE A 122 -9.65 -6.95 -13.18
C PHE A 122 -9.94 -8.44 -13.14
N SER A 123 -10.54 -8.90 -12.04
CA SER A 123 -11.24 -10.19 -12.00
C SER A 123 -12.75 -9.97 -11.97
N SER A 124 -13.49 -10.72 -12.75
CA SER A 124 -14.96 -10.69 -12.71
C SER A 124 -15.56 -11.54 -11.58
N THR A 125 -14.71 -12.28 -10.87
CA THR A 125 -15.09 -13.20 -9.79
C THR A 125 -14.51 -12.80 -8.44
N SER A 126 -13.61 -11.82 -8.36
CA SER A 126 -12.74 -11.50 -7.22
C SER A 126 -11.85 -12.68 -6.77
N GLU A 127 -11.65 -13.68 -7.63
CA GLU A 127 -10.80 -14.84 -7.37
C GLU A 127 -9.50 -14.81 -8.18
N GLY A 128 -9.36 -13.86 -9.12
CA GLY A 128 -8.16 -13.67 -9.91
C GLY A 128 -6.96 -13.28 -9.06
N ALA A 129 -5.82 -13.95 -9.27
CA ALA A 129 -4.65 -13.72 -8.44
C ALA A 129 -3.33 -13.96 -9.16
N PHE A 130 -2.27 -13.35 -8.59
CA PHE A 130 -0.88 -13.72 -8.84
C PHE A 130 -0.29 -14.38 -7.60
N GLN A 131 0.45 -15.47 -7.78
CA GLN A 131 1.32 -16.06 -6.79
C GLN A 131 2.78 -15.93 -7.27
N GLY A 132 3.52 -15.03 -6.63
CA GLY A 132 4.90 -14.70 -7.01
C GLY A 132 5.94 -15.68 -6.50
N TYR A 133 5.61 -16.55 -5.55
CA TYR A 133 6.56 -17.46 -4.90
C TYR A 133 7.84 -16.74 -4.45
N GLY A 134 7.68 -15.55 -3.87
CA GLY A 134 8.77 -14.72 -3.38
C GLY A 134 9.61 -15.43 -2.32
N TYR A 135 9.00 -16.29 -1.53
CA TYR A 135 9.69 -17.08 -0.51
C TYR A 135 10.89 -17.88 -1.07
N GLU A 136 10.89 -18.24 -2.36
CA GLU A 136 12.03 -18.92 -2.98
C GLU A 136 13.29 -18.03 -3.06
N PHE A 137 13.10 -16.69 -3.14
CA PHE A 137 14.18 -15.71 -3.06
C PHE A 137 14.46 -15.31 -1.62
N HIS A 138 13.40 -15.06 -0.86
CA HIS A 138 13.50 -14.53 0.51
C HIS A 138 14.13 -15.51 1.48
N ALA A 139 13.95 -16.82 1.30
CA ALA A 139 14.60 -17.85 2.09
C ALA A 139 16.13 -17.79 2.01
N GLU A 140 16.68 -17.23 0.93
CA GLU A 140 18.11 -16.96 0.73
C GLU A 140 18.52 -15.54 1.15
N GLY A 141 17.58 -14.74 1.68
CA GLY A 141 17.80 -13.35 2.10
C GLY A 141 17.86 -12.35 0.94
N SER A 142 17.32 -12.69 -0.24
CA SER A 142 17.33 -11.85 -1.43
C SER A 142 15.94 -11.32 -1.77
N SER A 143 15.86 -10.07 -2.26
CA SER A 143 14.69 -9.46 -2.90
C SER A 143 14.98 -9.07 -4.36
N ASP A 144 15.91 -9.76 -5.03
CA ASP A 144 16.36 -9.41 -6.40
C ASP A 144 15.48 -9.97 -7.53
N GLY A 145 14.38 -10.62 -7.20
CA GLY A 145 13.47 -11.24 -8.16
C GLY A 145 12.59 -10.25 -8.95
N PRO A 146 11.64 -10.74 -9.73
CA PRO A 146 10.72 -9.89 -10.48
C PRO A 146 9.66 -9.23 -9.58
N ARG A 147 9.14 -8.08 -10.02
CA ARG A 147 7.90 -7.47 -9.54
C ARG A 147 6.69 -8.18 -10.18
N ILE A 148 5.55 -8.19 -9.53
CA ILE A 148 4.35 -8.80 -10.12
C ILE A 148 3.78 -7.92 -11.24
N LEU A 149 3.35 -6.69 -10.92
CA LEU A 149 2.62 -5.82 -11.85
C LEU A 149 3.22 -4.43 -11.91
N ARG A 150 3.37 -3.89 -13.12
CA ARG A 150 3.71 -2.49 -13.33
C ARG A 150 2.86 -1.89 -14.44
N LEU A 151 2.30 -0.72 -14.18
CA LEU A 151 1.75 0.18 -15.18
C LEU A 151 2.74 1.32 -15.42
N TYR A 152 2.99 1.65 -16.69
CA TYR A 152 3.90 2.72 -17.09
C TYR A 152 3.27 3.55 -18.22
N ASP A 153 3.07 4.85 -18.00
CA ASP A 153 2.43 5.74 -18.96
C ASP A 153 1.09 5.17 -19.47
N VAL A 154 0.20 4.88 -18.50
CA VAL A 154 -1.16 4.38 -18.75
C VAL A 154 -2.16 5.45 -18.33
N THR A 155 -3.15 5.73 -19.18
CA THR A 155 -4.14 6.76 -18.94
C THR A 155 -5.56 6.21 -18.90
N ASP A 156 -6.42 6.83 -18.08
CA ASP A 156 -7.83 6.45 -17.92
C ASP A 156 -7.96 4.94 -17.62
N PHE A 157 -7.46 4.53 -16.45
CA PHE A 157 -7.32 3.11 -16.15
C PHE A 157 -7.95 2.70 -14.81
N SER A 158 -8.23 1.39 -14.68
CA SER A 158 -8.48 0.77 -13.38
C SER A 158 -7.75 -0.56 -13.20
N VAL A 159 -7.45 -0.88 -11.92
CA VAL A 159 -6.99 -2.20 -11.48
C VAL A 159 -7.80 -2.61 -10.26
N HIS A 160 -8.53 -3.74 -10.33
CA HIS A 160 -9.42 -4.09 -9.23
C HIS A 160 -9.79 -5.56 -9.14
N ASP A 161 -10.29 -5.95 -7.98
CA ASP A 161 -10.81 -7.29 -7.68
C ASP A 161 -9.79 -8.42 -7.88
N VAL A 162 -8.49 -8.13 -7.63
CA VAL A 162 -7.40 -9.10 -7.78
C VAL A 162 -6.51 -9.18 -6.54
N ALA A 163 -5.91 -10.35 -6.30
CA ALA A 163 -4.91 -10.52 -5.26
C ALA A 163 -3.50 -10.62 -5.86
N LEU A 164 -2.53 -9.93 -5.21
CA LEU A 164 -1.11 -10.01 -5.54
C LEU A 164 -0.37 -10.60 -4.35
N VAL A 165 0.20 -11.79 -4.50
CA VAL A 165 0.70 -12.56 -3.38
C VAL A 165 2.15 -12.96 -3.57
N ASP A 166 2.94 -12.78 -2.50
CA ASP A 166 4.30 -13.26 -2.36
C ASP A 166 5.21 -12.86 -3.52
N SER A 167 5.22 -11.56 -3.84
CA SER A 167 6.12 -11.01 -4.85
C SER A 167 7.58 -11.17 -4.41
N PRO A 168 8.51 -11.57 -5.30
CA PRO A 168 9.94 -11.56 -4.99
C PRO A 168 10.51 -10.18 -4.67
N LEU A 169 9.90 -9.10 -5.22
CA LEU A 169 10.23 -7.70 -5.00
C LEU A 169 8.91 -6.92 -4.79
N PHE A 170 8.73 -5.72 -5.33
CA PHE A 170 7.51 -4.94 -5.22
C PHE A 170 6.29 -5.64 -5.84
N HIS A 171 5.11 -5.44 -5.27
CA HIS A 171 3.89 -6.07 -5.79
C HIS A 171 3.29 -5.28 -6.94
N PHE A 172 3.10 -3.96 -6.78
CA PHE A 172 2.44 -3.14 -7.78
C PHE A 172 3.06 -1.74 -7.87
N SER A 173 3.47 -1.33 -9.07
CA SER A 173 4.00 0.00 -9.35
C SER A 173 3.16 0.73 -10.40
N ILE A 174 2.77 1.99 -10.10
CA ILE A 174 1.97 2.87 -10.95
C ILE A 174 2.84 4.07 -11.31
N ASP A 175 3.42 4.03 -12.49
CA ASP A 175 4.51 4.90 -12.93
C ASP A 175 4.09 5.80 -14.08
N THR A 176 4.14 7.12 -13.87
CA THR A 176 3.83 8.12 -14.89
C THR A 176 2.43 7.95 -15.51
N CYS A 177 1.47 7.48 -14.72
CA CYS A 177 0.11 7.21 -15.15
C CYS A 177 -0.83 8.39 -14.86
N TYR A 178 -2.02 8.40 -15.49
CA TYR A 178 -3.01 9.46 -15.35
C TYR A 178 -4.43 8.92 -15.23
N ASN A 179 -5.28 9.58 -14.40
CA ASN A 179 -6.70 9.28 -14.26
C ASN A 179 -6.98 7.81 -13.87
N GLY A 180 -6.31 7.33 -12.83
CA GLY A 180 -6.38 5.94 -12.41
C GLY A 180 -7.29 5.68 -11.22
N GLU A 181 -7.88 4.48 -11.16
CA GLU A 181 -8.60 3.96 -10.01
C GLU A 181 -8.11 2.55 -9.66
N VAL A 182 -7.71 2.34 -8.40
CA VAL A 182 -7.20 1.05 -7.91
C VAL A 182 -7.97 0.67 -6.67
N TYR A 183 -8.67 -0.48 -6.68
CA TYR A 183 -9.57 -0.82 -5.59
C TYR A 183 -9.86 -2.31 -5.44
N ASN A 184 -10.45 -2.68 -4.28
CA ASN A 184 -10.83 -4.05 -3.93
C ASN A 184 -9.67 -5.04 -4.14
N MET A 185 -8.54 -4.77 -3.49
CA MET A 185 -7.34 -5.60 -3.65
C MET A 185 -6.87 -6.18 -2.32
N ALA A 186 -6.22 -7.34 -2.40
CA ALA A 186 -5.44 -7.91 -1.32
C ALA A 186 -3.99 -8.13 -1.78
N ILE A 187 -3.04 -7.59 -1.03
CA ILE A 187 -1.61 -7.72 -1.31
C ILE A 187 -0.94 -8.38 -0.10
N ARG A 188 -0.24 -9.49 -0.31
CA ARG A 188 0.41 -10.21 0.76
C ARG A 188 1.83 -10.60 0.40
N GLY A 189 2.79 -10.11 1.17
CA GLY A 189 4.21 -10.41 1.11
C GLY A 189 4.77 -10.94 2.42
N GLY A 190 5.98 -11.47 2.38
CA GLY A 190 6.71 -11.95 3.55
C GLY A 190 7.21 -10.81 4.46
N ASP A 191 7.66 -11.15 5.67
CA ASP A 191 8.24 -10.22 6.64
C ASP A 191 9.69 -9.86 6.27
N MET A 192 9.85 -9.14 5.14
CA MET A 192 11.13 -8.71 4.59
C MET A 192 11.00 -7.35 3.91
N GLY A 193 12.03 -6.50 4.02
CA GLY A 193 12.08 -5.20 3.32
C GLY A 193 12.21 -5.34 1.79
N GLY A 194 11.78 -4.33 1.04
CA GLY A 194 11.77 -4.31 -0.43
C GLY A 194 10.56 -5.03 -1.04
N LEU A 195 9.50 -5.28 -0.26
CA LEU A 195 8.29 -5.94 -0.73
C LEU A 195 7.10 -4.98 -0.73
N ASP A 196 7.32 -3.76 -1.24
CA ASP A 196 6.32 -2.69 -1.26
C ASP A 196 4.98 -3.17 -1.85
N GLY A 197 3.88 -2.72 -1.25
CA GLY A 197 2.53 -3.06 -1.69
C GLY A 197 2.17 -2.31 -2.98
N ILE A 198 1.84 -1.02 -2.86
CA ILE A 198 1.56 -0.16 -4.01
C ILE A 198 2.46 1.07 -3.94
N ASP A 199 3.27 1.25 -4.98
CA ASP A 199 4.04 2.46 -5.21
C ASP A 199 3.41 3.30 -6.32
N VAL A 200 3.18 4.60 -6.07
CA VAL A 200 2.56 5.49 -7.04
C VAL A 200 3.34 6.79 -7.21
N TRP A 201 3.77 7.08 -8.45
CA TRP A 201 4.31 8.36 -8.89
C TRP A 201 3.64 8.78 -10.21
N SER A 202 2.48 9.38 -10.05
CA SER A 202 1.48 9.56 -11.10
C SER A 202 0.61 10.78 -10.79
N GLU A 203 -0.34 11.10 -11.66
CA GLU A 203 -1.26 12.21 -11.48
C GLU A 203 -2.71 11.75 -11.56
N ASN A 204 -3.56 12.29 -10.65
CA ASN A 204 -4.98 12.04 -10.60
C ASN A 204 -5.33 10.56 -10.44
N VAL A 205 -4.88 9.95 -9.33
CA VAL A 205 -5.10 8.52 -9.02
C VAL A 205 -5.83 8.36 -7.70
N TRP A 206 -6.86 7.52 -7.70
CA TRP A 206 -7.59 7.09 -6.52
C TRP A 206 -7.26 5.64 -6.19
N ILE A 207 -6.72 5.41 -4.99
CA ILE A 207 -6.40 4.07 -4.46
C ILE A 207 -7.27 3.86 -3.24
N HIS A 208 -8.15 2.84 -3.25
CA HIS A 208 -9.06 2.62 -2.14
C HIS A 208 -9.47 1.15 -1.95
N ASP A 209 -9.93 0.85 -0.75
CA ASP A 209 -10.38 -0.50 -0.39
C ASP A 209 -9.29 -1.56 -0.70
N VAL A 210 -8.10 -1.36 -0.11
CA VAL A 210 -6.93 -2.23 -0.29
C VAL A 210 -6.42 -2.73 1.06
N GLU A 211 -6.18 -4.05 1.17
CA GLU A 211 -5.46 -4.67 2.29
C GLU A 211 -4.05 -5.00 1.87
N VAL A 212 -3.06 -4.61 2.69
CA VAL A 212 -1.66 -4.95 2.48
C VAL A 212 -1.07 -5.59 3.74
N THR A 213 -0.45 -6.75 3.58
CA THR A 213 0.38 -7.42 4.58
C THR A 213 1.74 -7.69 3.96
N ASN A 214 2.77 -7.02 4.48
CA ASN A 214 4.16 -7.17 4.06
C ASN A 214 5.05 -6.58 5.16
N LYS A 215 6.34 -6.47 4.96
CA LYS A 215 7.23 -5.79 5.92
C LYS A 215 7.49 -4.34 5.54
N ASP A 216 7.37 -4.02 4.27
CA ASP A 216 7.66 -2.70 3.71
C ASP A 216 6.39 -1.88 3.47
N GLU A 217 6.47 -0.81 2.71
CA GLU A 217 5.38 0.14 2.54
C GLU A 217 4.07 -0.51 2.09
N CYS A 218 2.97 0.00 2.64
CA CYS A 218 1.60 -0.39 2.33
C CYS A 218 1.14 0.26 1.01
N VAL A 219 0.92 1.57 1.05
CA VAL A 219 0.69 2.42 -0.12
C VAL A 219 1.59 3.63 0.00
N THR A 220 2.46 3.86 -0.98
CA THR A 220 3.49 4.89 -0.93
C THR A 220 3.46 5.79 -2.15
N VAL A 221 3.38 7.11 -1.91
CA VAL A 221 3.54 8.12 -2.95
C VAL A 221 5.04 8.41 -3.13
N LYS A 222 5.48 8.35 -4.38
CA LYS A 222 6.84 8.68 -4.80
C LYS A 222 6.82 9.95 -5.67
N SER A 223 7.98 10.59 -5.89
CA SER A 223 8.09 11.79 -6.73
C SER A 223 8.37 11.40 -8.21
N PRO A 224 7.77 12.12 -9.17
CA PRO A 224 6.76 13.17 -9.02
C PRO A 224 5.34 12.61 -8.85
N ALA A 225 4.47 13.33 -8.09
CA ALA A 225 3.07 12.91 -7.94
C ALA A 225 2.15 14.10 -7.65
N LYS A 226 0.91 14.03 -8.17
CA LYS A 226 -0.07 15.09 -7.97
C LYS A 226 -1.51 14.55 -7.94
N ASN A 227 -2.37 15.17 -7.10
CA ASN A 227 -3.79 14.81 -6.98
C ASN A 227 -3.98 13.30 -6.69
N ILE A 228 -3.33 12.78 -5.66
CA ILE A 228 -3.48 11.37 -5.26
C ILE A 228 -4.41 11.29 -4.04
N LEU A 229 -5.45 10.47 -4.14
CA LEU A 229 -6.34 10.12 -3.04
C LEU A 229 -6.15 8.66 -2.66
N VAL A 230 -5.77 8.41 -1.40
CA VAL A 230 -5.62 7.07 -0.81
C VAL A 230 -6.64 6.94 0.31
N GLU A 231 -7.56 5.97 0.21
CA GLU A 231 -8.71 5.89 1.11
C GLU A 231 -9.08 4.45 1.48
N ASN A 232 -9.57 4.23 2.70
CA ASN A 232 -9.97 2.91 3.20
C ASN A 232 -8.86 1.86 3.05
N ILE A 233 -7.71 2.13 3.63
CA ILE A 233 -6.53 1.27 3.53
C ILE A 233 -6.34 0.48 4.82
N TYR A 234 -6.10 -0.81 4.68
CA TYR A 234 -5.80 -1.72 5.77
C TYR A 234 -4.37 -2.24 5.67
N CYS A 235 -3.46 -1.66 6.46
CA CYS A 235 -2.07 -2.11 6.58
C CYS A 235 -1.94 -3.06 7.79
N ASN A 236 -1.72 -4.33 7.53
CA ASN A 236 -1.73 -5.39 8.51
C ASN A 236 -0.35 -6.05 8.58
N TRP A 237 0.44 -5.82 9.64
CA TRP A 237 1.85 -6.21 9.70
C TRP A 237 2.68 -5.67 8.54
N SER A 238 2.53 -4.39 8.24
CA SER A 238 3.15 -3.71 7.10
C SER A 238 4.17 -2.66 7.57
N GLY A 239 4.87 -2.04 6.63
CA GLY A 239 5.65 -0.83 6.87
C GLY A 239 4.79 0.39 7.19
N GLY A 240 3.51 0.36 6.81
CA GLY A 240 2.58 1.47 6.89
C GLY A 240 2.48 2.26 5.59
N CYS A 241 1.57 3.23 5.53
CA CYS A 241 1.50 4.17 4.41
C CYS A 241 2.65 5.17 4.44
N GLY A 242 3.01 5.75 3.31
CA GLY A 242 4.14 6.65 3.32
C GLY A 242 4.34 7.50 2.08
N MET A 243 5.43 8.25 2.12
CA MET A 243 5.93 9.08 1.03
C MET A 243 7.45 8.96 0.96
N GLY A 244 7.96 8.68 -0.22
CA GLY A 244 9.41 8.60 -0.45
C GLY A 244 9.88 7.18 -0.83
N SER A 245 11.20 6.97 -0.93
CA SER A 245 12.28 7.89 -0.52
C SER A 245 12.32 9.15 -1.38
N LEU A 246 12.33 10.33 -0.74
CA LEU A 246 12.40 11.61 -1.44
C LEU A 246 13.87 11.97 -1.74
N GLY A 247 14.09 12.62 -2.87
CA GLY A 247 15.42 12.93 -3.38
C GLY A 247 15.57 14.33 -3.97
N THR A 248 16.40 14.46 -4.99
CA THR A 248 16.60 15.71 -5.72
C THR A 248 15.38 16.02 -6.57
N ASP A 249 15.01 17.32 -6.62
CA ASP A 249 13.90 17.84 -7.43
C ASP A 249 12.54 17.15 -7.12
N THR A 250 12.31 16.84 -5.84
CA THR A 250 11.01 16.33 -5.38
C THR A 250 9.90 17.30 -5.78
N ASP A 251 8.86 16.78 -6.46
CA ASP A 251 7.67 17.52 -6.89
C ASP A 251 6.42 16.71 -6.56
N ILE A 252 5.85 16.96 -5.37
CA ILE A 252 4.64 16.26 -4.89
C ILE A 252 3.64 17.29 -4.38
N SER A 253 2.38 17.20 -4.85
CA SER A 253 1.33 18.09 -4.37
C SER A 253 -0.05 17.44 -4.34
N ASP A 254 -0.91 18.00 -3.47
CA ASP A 254 -2.32 17.65 -3.40
C ASP A 254 -2.55 16.15 -3.09
N ILE A 255 -1.98 15.69 -1.99
CA ILE A 255 -2.03 14.29 -1.54
C ILE A 255 -2.95 14.15 -0.33
N VAL A 256 -3.90 13.23 -0.39
CA VAL A 256 -4.77 12.87 0.74
C VAL A 256 -4.69 11.40 1.06
N TYR A 257 -4.39 11.08 2.31
CA TYR A 257 -4.65 9.77 2.89
C TYR A 257 -5.77 9.92 3.92
N ARG A 258 -6.82 9.14 3.80
CA ARG A 258 -7.91 9.13 4.78
C ARG A 258 -8.48 7.74 5.02
N ASN A 259 -9.00 7.52 6.24
CA ASN A 259 -9.52 6.22 6.65
C ASN A 259 -8.45 5.12 6.51
N VAL A 260 -7.30 5.32 7.14
CA VAL A 260 -6.20 4.34 7.17
C VAL A 260 -6.24 3.60 8.50
N TYR A 261 -6.29 2.28 8.42
CA TYR A 261 -6.21 1.39 9.57
C TYR A 261 -4.90 0.61 9.55
N THR A 262 -4.15 0.62 10.65
CA THR A 262 -2.87 -0.07 10.75
C THR A 262 -2.84 -0.99 11.98
N TRP A 263 -2.34 -2.22 11.78
CA TRP A 263 -2.24 -3.24 12.81
C TRP A 263 -0.82 -3.79 12.87
N ASN A 264 -0.14 -3.60 14.01
CA ASN A 264 1.24 -4.08 14.24
C ASN A 264 2.21 -3.75 13.10
N SER A 265 2.05 -2.57 12.49
CA SER A 265 2.88 -2.07 11.41
C SER A 265 4.08 -1.28 11.93
N ASN A 266 5.09 -1.05 11.08
CA ASN A 266 6.24 -0.24 11.49
C ASN A 266 5.81 1.21 11.75
N GLN A 267 5.05 1.82 10.84
CA GLN A 267 4.49 3.15 10.96
C GLN A 267 2.99 3.13 10.65
N MET A 268 2.24 4.14 11.11
CA MET A 268 0.94 4.44 10.52
C MET A 268 1.13 5.25 9.24
N TYR A 269 2.03 6.25 9.30
CA TYR A 269 2.44 7.04 8.15
C TYR A 269 3.88 7.54 8.30
N MET A 270 4.63 7.53 7.21
CA MET A 270 5.99 8.07 7.18
C MET A 270 6.24 8.97 5.97
N VAL A 271 7.16 9.95 6.15
CA VAL A 271 7.84 10.65 5.06
C VAL A 271 9.32 10.44 5.25
N LYS A 272 10.00 9.84 4.28
CA LYS A 272 11.42 9.52 4.40
C LYS A 272 12.26 10.27 3.36
N SER A 273 13.27 11.02 3.84
CA SER A 273 14.28 11.70 3.04
C SER A 273 15.61 11.72 3.77
N ASN A 274 16.72 12.03 3.06
CA ASN A 274 18.03 12.28 3.66
C ASN A 274 18.81 13.23 2.75
N GLY A 275 18.61 14.55 2.94
CA GLY A 275 19.04 15.57 1.98
C GLY A 275 18.07 15.70 0.80
N GLY A 276 18.60 16.04 -0.39
CA GLY A 276 17.80 16.27 -1.59
C GLY A 276 17.29 17.69 -1.73
N SER A 277 16.26 17.90 -2.54
CA SER A 277 15.65 19.21 -2.82
C SER A 277 14.21 19.08 -3.31
N GLY A 278 13.54 20.22 -3.50
CA GLY A 278 12.16 20.27 -4.00
C GLY A 278 11.15 20.34 -2.88
N THR A 279 9.87 20.07 -3.20
CA THR A 279 8.76 20.35 -2.30
C THR A 279 7.72 19.23 -2.25
N VAL A 280 7.12 19.07 -1.08
CA VAL A 280 5.84 18.38 -0.86
C VAL A 280 4.85 19.41 -0.36
N SER A 281 3.73 19.60 -1.04
CA SER A 281 2.73 20.60 -0.67
C SER A 281 1.32 20.02 -0.60
N ASN A 282 0.49 20.58 0.31
CA ASN A 282 -0.91 20.18 0.46
C ASN A 282 -1.08 18.68 0.81
N LEU A 283 -0.45 18.23 1.89
CA LEU A 283 -0.59 16.86 2.40
C LEU A 283 -1.66 16.82 3.50
N VAL A 284 -2.66 15.95 3.35
CA VAL A 284 -3.70 15.72 4.36
C VAL A 284 -3.70 14.26 4.80
N LEU A 285 -3.54 14.04 6.11
CA LEU A 285 -3.54 12.73 6.77
C LEU A 285 -4.70 12.69 7.76
N GLU A 286 -5.82 12.07 7.39
CA GLU A 286 -7.08 12.18 8.11
C GLU A 286 -7.67 10.81 8.47
N ASN A 287 -8.23 10.69 9.69
CA ASN A 287 -8.93 9.49 10.16
C ASN A 287 -8.03 8.24 10.19
N PHE A 288 -6.93 8.30 10.91
CA PHE A 288 -6.05 7.16 11.11
C PHE A 288 -6.41 6.39 12.38
N ILE A 289 -6.49 5.08 12.30
CA ILE A 289 -6.64 4.17 13.45
C ILE A 289 -5.44 3.23 13.46
N GLY A 290 -4.71 3.21 14.59
CA GLY A 290 -3.55 2.35 14.76
C GLY A 290 -3.64 1.45 15.97
N HIS A 291 -3.05 0.26 15.91
CA HIS A 291 -2.91 -0.64 17.06
C HIS A 291 -1.54 -1.29 17.06
N GLY A 292 -0.78 -1.06 18.13
CA GLY A 292 0.52 -1.72 18.36
C GLY A 292 1.61 -1.41 17.33
N ASN A 293 1.49 -0.28 16.61
CA ASN A 293 2.50 0.12 15.62
C ASN A 293 3.79 0.57 16.29
N ALA A 294 4.95 0.44 15.61
CA ALA A 294 6.20 0.88 16.19
C ALA A 294 6.29 2.43 16.24
N TYR A 295 5.79 3.13 15.21
CA TYR A 295 5.60 4.57 15.18
C TYR A 295 4.18 4.91 14.71
N SER A 296 3.66 6.06 15.13
CA SER A 296 2.42 6.57 14.55
C SER A 296 2.73 7.52 13.39
N LEU A 297 3.16 8.74 13.66
CA LEU A 297 3.60 9.71 12.65
C LEU A 297 5.14 9.79 12.65
N ASP A 298 5.77 9.48 11.51
CA ASP A 298 7.22 9.48 11.34
C ASP A 298 7.62 10.30 10.09
N ILE A 299 7.81 11.60 10.25
CA ILE A 299 8.40 12.48 9.24
C ILE A 299 9.88 12.64 9.58
N ASP A 300 10.77 12.11 8.74
CA ASP A 300 12.21 12.07 9.04
C ASP A 300 13.06 12.47 7.83
N ALA A 301 13.60 13.69 7.91
CA ALA A 301 14.55 14.22 6.91
C ALA A 301 15.99 13.70 7.09
N TYR A 302 16.20 12.78 8.02
CA TYR A 302 17.51 12.17 8.33
C TYR A 302 17.41 10.64 8.33
N TRP A 303 16.62 10.07 7.41
CA TRP A 303 16.32 8.64 7.37
C TRP A 303 17.58 7.79 7.24
N SER A 304 17.92 7.08 8.30
CA SER A 304 19.27 6.48 8.48
C SER A 304 19.62 5.36 7.50
N SER A 305 18.63 4.69 6.90
CA SER A 305 18.89 3.65 5.88
C SER A 305 19.07 4.21 4.47
N MET A 306 18.80 5.49 4.25
CA MET A 306 19.06 6.17 2.99
C MET A 306 20.47 6.74 2.95
N SER A 307 21.15 6.64 1.82
CA SER A 307 22.36 7.42 1.56
C SER A 307 21.99 8.91 1.53
N THR A 308 22.86 9.75 2.09
CA THR A 308 22.67 11.21 2.02
C THR A 308 22.75 11.68 0.57
N ILE A 309 21.76 12.47 0.15
CA ILE A 309 21.67 13.11 -1.17
C ILE A 309 22.08 14.58 -1.00
N ASP A 310 22.87 15.13 -1.93
CA ASP A 310 23.26 16.53 -1.89
C ASP A 310 22.03 17.45 -1.96
N GLY A 311 22.01 18.49 -1.12
CA GLY A 311 20.94 19.47 -1.05
C GLY A 311 20.57 19.84 0.37
N ASP A 312 19.75 20.88 0.51
CA ASP A 312 19.34 21.43 1.81
C ASP A 312 18.21 20.63 2.48
N GLY A 313 17.63 19.67 1.76
CA GLY A 313 16.47 18.85 2.16
C GLY A 313 15.24 19.07 1.27
N VAL A 314 14.21 18.31 1.51
CA VAL A 314 12.89 18.44 0.85
C VAL A 314 11.97 19.24 1.79
N GLU A 315 11.42 20.35 1.30
CA GLU A 315 10.50 21.19 2.05
C GLU A 315 9.09 20.57 2.08
N LEU A 316 8.49 20.47 3.27
CA LEU A 316 7.08 20.12 3.42
C LEU A 316 6.28 21.39 3.79
N ASN A 317 5.24 21.69 3.02
CA ASN A 317 4.41 22.87 3.25
C ASN A 317 2.91 22.53 3.21
N ASN A 318 2.14 23.14 4.11
CA ASN A 318 0.70 22.92 4.26
C ASN A 318 0.37 21.43 4.51
N VAL A 319 0.78 20.95 5.70
CA VAL A 319 0.61 19.54 6.13
C VAL A 319 -0.43 19.49 7.24
N THR A 320 -1.53 18.79 7.03
CA THR A 320 -2.59 18.61 8.01
C THR A 320 -2.70 17.16 8.47
N ILE A 321 -2.52 16.95 9.77
CA ILE A 321 -2.66 15.65 10.45
C ILE A 321 -3.82 15.78 11.43
N ARG A 322 -4.91 15.00 11.24
CA ARG A 322 -6.08 15.12 12.11
C ARG A 322 -6.86 13.83 12.30
N ASN A 323 -7.52 13.73 13.46
CA ASN A 323 -8.36 12.61 13.85
C ASN A 323 -7.62 11.26 13.82
N TRP A 324 -6.50 11.21 14.57
CA TRP A 324 -5.72 9.99 14.77
C TRP A 324 -6.00 9.40 16.15
N LYS A 325 -6.15 8.08 16.26
CA LYS A 325 -6.40 7.40 17.53
C LYS A 325 -5.93 5.96 17.54
N GLY A 326 -5.66 5.46 18.72
CA GLY A 326 -5.26 4.07 18.95
C GLY A 326 -4.03 3.93 19.81
N THR A 327 -3.22 2.92 19.51
CA THR A 327 -2.05 2.57 20.33
C THR A 327 -0.80 2.39 19.48
N GLU A 328 0.35 2.58 20.11
CA GLU A 328 1.68 2.21 19.64
C GLU A 328 2.39 1.31 20.65
N ALA A 329 3.37 0.53 20.17
CA ALA A 329 4.00 -0.52 20.96
C ALA A 329 4.78 0.04 22.15
N ASN A 330 5.63 1.08 21.94
CA ASN A 330 6.47 1.69 22.97
C ASN A 330 6.66 3.20 22.71
N GLY A 331 5.78 4.00 23.27
CA GLY A 331 5.74 5.43 23.05
C GLY A 331 6.88 6.25 23.67
N ALA A 332 7.61 5.71 24.65
CA ALA A 332 8.80 6.34 25.21
C ALA A 332 10.02 6.18 24.30
N GLU A 333 10.15 5.00 23.67
CA GLU A 333 11.27 4.68 22.75
C GLU A 333 11.03 5.27 21.36
N ARG A 334 9.81 5.15 20.87
CA ARG A 334 9.39 5.55 19.52
C ARG A 334 8.12 6.38 19.61
N GLY A 335 8.28 7.66 19.95
CA GLY A 335 7.15 8.54 20.19
C GLY A 335 6.12 8.57 19.07
N PRO A 336 4.83 8.80 19.39
CA PRO A 336 3.75 8.80 18.40
C PRO A 336 3.84 9.96 17.40
N ILE A 337 4.59 11.01 17.75
CA ILE A 337 4.87 12.15 16.88
C ILE A 337 6.38 12.31 16.79
N LYS A 338 6.92 12.05 15.59
CA LYS A 338 8.29 12.32 15.21
C LYS A 338 8.25 13.13 13.93
N VAL A 339 8.55 14.42 14.01
CA VAL A 339 8.58 15.35 12.87
C VAL A 339 9.93 16.04 12.83
N LEU A 340 10.85 15.47 12.08
CA LEU A 340 12.22 15.95 11.95
C LEU A 340 12.44 16.50 10.53
N CYS A 341 12.38 17.82 10.40
CA CYS A 341 12.57 18.52 9.14
C CYS A 341 14.00 19.05 9.04
N ALA A 342 14.54 19.15 7.84
CA ALA A 342 15.90 19.65 7.63
C ALA A 342 15.99 21.15 7.94
N ALA A 343 17.11 21.58 8.52
CA ALA A 343 17.30 23.00 8.87
C ALA A 343 17.30 23.92 7.62
N GLY A 344 17.75 23.42 6.47
CA GLY A 344 17.76 24.16 5.20
C GLY A 344 16.43 24.08 4.44
N ALA A 345 15.53 23.16 4.83
CA ALA A 345 14.21 22.95 4.25
C ALA A 345 13.22 22.60 5.36
N PRO A 346 12.81 23.58 6.19
CA PRO A 346 11.91 23.35 7.31
C PRO A 346 10.50 22.96 6.83
N CYS A 347 9.75 22.26 7.68
CA CYS A 347 8.34 22.04 7.43
C CYS A 347 7.54 23.26 7.92
N THR A 348 6.66 23.78 7.08
CA THR A 348 5.86 24.99 7.33
C THR A 348 4.37 24.73 7.18
N ASP A 349 3.53 25.55 7.81
CA ASP A 349 2.07 25.37 7.84
C ASP A 349 1.65 23.94 8.28
N VAL A 350 2.34 23.40 9.29
CA VAL A 350 2.04 22.07 9.85
C VAL A 350 0.92 22.18 10.89
N THR A 351 -0.15 21.44 10.72
CA THR A 351 -1.25 21.36 11.70
C THR A 351 -1.41 19.94 12.20
N ILE A 352 -1.27 19.74 13.53
CA ILE A 352 -1.53 18.45 14.18
C ILE A 352 -2.65 18.64 15.20
N GLU A 353 -3.84 18.09 14.93
CA GLU A 353 -5.03 18.24 15.76
C GLU A 353 -5.77 16.91 15.96
N ASP A 354 -6.57 16.80 17.01
CA ASP A 354 -7.34 15.60 17.34
C ASP A 354 -6.51 14.29 17.29
N PHE A 355 -5.28 14.36 17.80
CA PHE A 355 -4.32 13.27 17.79
C PHE A 355 -4.29 12.59 19.18
N ALA A 356 -4.84 11.38 19.27
CA ALA A 356 -5.03 10.63 20.51
C ALA A 356 -4.43 9.22 20.41
N MET A 357 -3.11 9.13 20.45
CA MET A 357 -2.36 7.86 20.51
C MET A 357 -1.88 7.61 21.93
N TRP A 358 -1.79 6.34 22.34
CA TRP A 358 -1.21 5.97 23.62
C TRP A 358 -0.34 4.72 23.54
N THR A 359 0.68 4.67 24.37
CA THR A 359 1.62 3.55 24.45
C THR A 359 0.96 2.28 25.01
N GLU A 360 1.27 1.11 24.44
CA GLU A 360 0.93 -0.21 25.02
C GLU A 360 1.92 -0.64 26.09
N SER A 361 3.14 -0.11 26.06
CA SER A 361 4.23 -0.40 26.96
C SER A 361 4.67 0.86 27.71
N GLY A 362 4.75 0.81 29.02
CA GLY A 362 5.13 1.94 29.86
C GLY A 362 3.96 2.84 30.25
N ASP A 363 4.29 3.97 30.87
CA ASP A 363 3.36 4.96 31.45
C ASP A 363 3.60 6.39 30.93
N GLU A 364 4.44 6.52 29.90
CA GLU A 364 4.76 7.78 29.24
C GLU A 364 5.00 7.59 27.75
N GLN A 365 4.90 8.69 26.99
CA GLN A 365 5.23 8.75 25.58
C GLN A 365 5.85 10.09 25.23
N THR A 366 6.59 10.15 24.12
CA THR A 366 7.32 11.34 23.68
C THR A 366 6.79 11.88 22.35
N TYR A 367 6.79 13.23 22.22
CA TYR A 367 6.57 13.94 20.96
C TYR A 367 7.86 14.68 20.62
N ARG A 368 8.42 14.42 19.43
CA ARG A 368 9.66 15.02 18.99
C ARG A 368 9.49 15.80 17.70
N CYS A 369 9.83 17.10 17.75
CA CYS A 369 9.82 17.96 16.59
C CYS A 369 11.17 18.66 16.41
N GLU A 370 11.57 18.86 15.14
CA GLU A 370 12.76 19.60 14.73
C GLU A 370 12.44 20.38 13.47
N ASN A 371 12.67 21.70 13.47
CA ASN A 371 12.42 22.60 12.33
C ASN A 371 11.01 22.45 11.69
N ALA A 372 10.00 22.21 12.50
CA ALA A 372 8.61 22.05 12.08
C ALA A 372 7.75 23.17 12.66
N TYR A 373 7.17 23.99 11.81
CA TYR A 373 6.47 25.22 12.16
C TYR A 373 4.97 25.13 11.83
N GLY A 374 4.14 25.67 12.71
CA GLY A 374 2.68 25.64 12.59
C GLY A 374 1.99 25.49 13.94
N THR A 375 1.04 24.56 14.08
CA THR A 375 0.24 24.41 15.30
C THR A 375 0.09 22.96 15.77
N GLY A 376 0.12 22.77 17.08
CA GLY A 376 -0.16 21.50 17.75
C GLY A 376 1.06 20.76 18.28
N PHE A 377 0.92 20.16 19.46
CA PHE A 377 1.91 19.31 20.13
C PHE A 377 3.29 19.95 20.26
N CYS A 378 4.32 19.38 19.63
CA CYS A 378 5.70 19.87 19.66
C CYS A 378 6.06 20.78 18.49
N VAL A 379 5.11 21.10 17.60
CA VAL A 379 5.30 22.05 16.50
C VAL A 379 5.40 23.47 17.06
N GLN A 380 6.30 24.31 16.53
CA GLN A 380 6.54 25.68 16.99
C GLN A 380 5.72 26.68 16.16
N ASP A 381 5.23 27.75 16.79
CA ASP A 381 4.55 28.85 16.09
C ASP A 381 5.42 29.44 14.95
N ASP A 382 4.79 29.76 13.82
CA ASP A 382 5.45 30.24 12.61
C ASP A 382 6.17 31.60 12.73
N ASP A 383 5.88 32.37 13.78
CA ASP A 383 6.42 33.71 13.99
C ASP A 383 7.93 33.73 14.34
N GLU A 384 8.52 32.59 14.69
CA GLU A 384 9.93 32.47 15.08
C GLU A 384 10.65 31.33 14.30
N GLN A 385 10.94 31.54 13.03
CA GLN A 385 11.70 30.59 12.22
C GLN A 385 13.20 30.63 12.55
N SER A 386 13.56 30.20 13.75
CA SER A 386 14.94 29.91 14.14
C SER A 386 15.04 28.42 14.47
N GLY A 387 16.02 27.73 13.91
CA GLY A 387 16.18 26.28 14.10
C GLY A 387 15.98 25.85 15.55
N TYR A 388 15.08 24.90 15.79
CA TYR A 388 14.77 24.37 17.11
C TYR A 388 14.67 22.85 17.09
N THR A 389 14.88 22.24 18.23
CA THR A 389 14.59 20.83 18.51
C THR A 389 13.91 20.75 19.85
N THR A 390 12.78 20.07 19.93
CA THR A 390 12.09 19.87 21.21
C THR A 390 11.59 18.44 21.35
N THR A 391 11.52 17.99 22.62
CA THR A 391 10.90 16.72 22.98
C THR A 391 9.97 17.00 24.18
N LEU A 392 8.70 16.68 24.01
CA LEU A 392 7.70 16.75 25.06
C LEU A 392 7.37 15.34 25.55
N THR A 393 7.18 15.19 26.87
CA THR A 393 6.79 13.92 27.48
C THR A 393 5.36 14.03 28.00
N ALA A 394 4.49 13.09 27.57
CA ALA A 394 3.15 12.93 28.11
C ALA A 394 3.12 11.72 29.05
N THR A 395 2.62 11.94 30.29
CA THR A 395 2.55 10.92 31.36
C THR A 395 1.13 10.48 31.68
N SER A 396 0.18 10.83 30.82
CA SER A 396 -1.22 10.42 30.95
C SER A 396 -1.85 10.21 29.58
N ALA A 397 -2.64 9.15 29.47
CA ALA A 397 -3.33 8.83 28.23
C ALA A 397 -4.26 9.98 27.81
N PRO A 398 -4.25 10.37 26.52
CA PRO A 398 -5.22 11.32 26.01
C PRO A 398 -6.63 10.74 26.07
N SER A 399 -7.63 11.61 26.23
CA SER A 399 -9.02 11.17 26.14
C SER A 399 -9.31 10.63 24.73
N ALA A 400 -10.14 9.59 24.63
CA ALA A 400 -10.61 9.02 23.37
C ALA A 400 -9.52 8.36 22.45
N TYR A 401 -8.40 7.90 23.03
CA TYR A 401 -7.42 7.12 22.26
C TYR A 401 -7.93 5.72 21.88
N SER A 402 -8.92 5.21 22.58
CA SER A 402 -9.49 3.90 22.27
C SER A 402 -10.15 3.88 20.89
N ALA A 403 -9.80 2.90 20.08
CA ALA A 403 -10.29 2.76 18.72
C ALA A 403 -10.82 1.33 18.45
N PRO A 404 -11.79 1.16 17.53
CA PRO A 404 -12.27 -0.15 17.14
C PRO A 404 -11.18 -0.96 16.45
N ARG A 405 -11.25 -2.29 16.59
CA ARG A 405 -10.36 -3.25 15.91
C ARG A 405 -11.07 -3.90 14.74
N MET A 406 -10.32 -4.21 13.69
CA MET A 406 -10.79 -5.03 12.59
C MET A 406 -10.85 -6.49 13.03
N SER A 407 -11.92 -7.21 12.63
CA SER A 407 -12.06 -8.64 12.93
C SER A 407 -11.12 -9.53 12.13
N SER A 408 -10.55 -9.00 11.05
CA SER A 408 -9.62 -9.67 10.12
C SER A 408 -8.14 -9.43 10.46
N ASN A 409 -7.83 -8.85 11.62
CA ASN A 409 -6.46 -8.67 12.07
C ASN A 409 -5.72 -10.02 12.12
N LEU A 410 -4.55 -10.09 11.50
CA LEU A 410 -3.70 -11.27 11.56
C LEU A 410 -2.98 -11.34 12.92
N GLU A 411 -2.80 -12.56 13.42
CA GLU A 411 -2.05 -12.79 14.68
C GLU A 411 -0.54 -12.57 14.50
N SER A 412 -0.02 -12.76 13.29
CA SER A 412 1.39 -12.58 12.94
C SER A 412 1.55 -12.23 11.46
N SER A 413 2.70 -11.63 11.10
CA SER A 413 3.16 -11.50 9.72
C SER A 413 3.35 -12.87 9.04
N PHE A 414 3.51 -12.88 7.72
CA PHE A 414 3.90 -14.06 6.96
C PHE A 414 5.42 -14.25 7.02
N GLY A 415 5.87 -15.51 7.11
CA GLY A 415 7.29 -15.84 7.04
C GLY A 415 7.86 -15.65 5.62
N THR A 416 9.19 -15.75 5.52
CA THR A 416 9.95 -15.62 4.27
C THR A 416 10.44 -16.96 3.70
N ALA A 417 10.07 -18.08 4.31
CA ALA A 417 10.60 -19.41 3.98
C ALA A 417 9.54 -20.39 3.46
N SER A 418 8.31 -19.96 3.27
CA SER A 418 7.21 -20.80 2.81
C SER A 418 6.20 -20.01 2.01
N GLU A 419 5.50 -20.69 1.12
CA GLU A 419 4.41 -20.11 0.31
C GLU A 419 3.37 -19.39 1.18
N ILE A 420 2.99 -18.18 0.75
CA ILE A 420 1.91 -17.40 1.35
C ILE A 420 0.60 -17.79 0.66
N PRO A 421 -0.44 -18.15 1.42
CA PRO A 421 -1.72 -18.54 0.80
C PRO A 421 -2.40 -17.33 0.14
N ILE A 422 -3.02 -17.57 -1.01
CA ILE A 422 -3.84 -16.57 -1.71
C ILE A 422 -5.08 -16.28 -0.86
N PRO A 423 -5.31 -15.03 -0.46
CA PRO A 423 -6.49 -14.65 0.31
C PRO A 423 -7.73 -14.49 -0.59
N SER A 424 -8.90 -14.56 0.00
CA SER A 424 -10.06 -13.90 -0.58
C SER A 424 -9.92 -12.38 -0.42
N ILE A 425 -10.49 -11.60 -1.32
CA ILE A 425 -10.56 -10.15 -1.18
C ILE A 425 -11.34 -9.82 0.11
N PRO A 426 -10.81 -8.99 1.02
CA PRO A 426 -11.51 -8.63 2.25
C PRO A 426 -12.83 -7.91 1.99
N THR A 427 -13.78 -8.06 2.91
CA THR A 427 -15.06 -7.35 2.84
C THR A 427 -15.09 -6.03 3.60
N SER A 428 -14.01 -5.69 4.29
CA SER A 428 -13.87 -4.42 5.01
C SER A 428 -12.40 -4.03 5.07
N PHE A 429 -12.13 -2.75 4.87
CA PHE A 429 -10.78 -2.20 4.82
C PHE A 429 -10.55 -1.10 5.88
N TYR A 430 -11.62 -0.62 6.49
CA TYR A 430 -11.55 0.36 7.56
C TYR A 430 -12.76 0.19 8.50
N PRO A 431 -12.60 0.36 9.83
CA PRO A 431 -13.70 0.23 10.77
C PRO A 431 -14.84 1.20 10.44
N SER A 432 -16.05 0.68 10.32
CA SER A 432 -17.27 1.44 10.00
C SER A 432 -17.40 1.93 8.54
N ALA A 433 -16.46 1.61 7.66
CA ALA A 433 -16.67 1.79 6.22
C ALA A 433 -17.78 0.84 5.70
N THR A 434 -18.37 1.20 4.58
CA THR A 434 -19.36 0.32 3.91
C THR A 434 -18.67 -0.98 3.50
N PRO A 435 -19.19 -2.15 3.91
CA PRO A 435 -18.58 -3.41 3.52
C PRO A 435 -18.59 -3.60 2.00
N TYR A 436 -17.48 -4.05 1.46
CA TYR A 436 -17.37 -4.53 0.10
C TYR A 436 -18.03 -5.91 -0.03
N SER A 437 -18.65 -6.19 -1.17
CA SER A 437 -19.17 -7.51 -1.50
C SER A 437 -18.36 -8.07 -2.66
N PRO A 438 -17.48 -9.07 -2.42
CA PRO A 438 -16.74 -9.72 -3.49
C PRO A 438 -17.66 -10.23 -4.58
N LEU A 439 -17.21 -10.14 -5.83
CA LEU A 439 -17.99 -10.59 -6.98
C LEU A 439 -18.20 -12.10 -6.88
N ALA A 440 -19.47 -12.54 -6.82
CA ALA A 440 -19.75 -13.96 -6.90
C ALA A 440 -19.42 -14.40 -8.33
N GLY A 441 -18.61 -15.44 -8.46
CA GLY A 441 -18.31 -16.02 -9.77
C GLY A 441 -19.58 -16.19 -10.57
N ALA A 442 -19.66 -15.61 -11.77
CA ALA A 442 -20.72 -15.93 -12.68
C ALA A 442 -20.63 -17.45 -12.92
N ALA A 443 -21.56 -18.20 -12.32
CA ALA A 443 -21.70 -19.62 -12.60
C ALA A 443 -21.64 -19.75 -14.12
N SER A 444 -20.65 -20.49 -14.64
CA SER A 444 -20.42 -20.65 -16.07
C SER A 444 -21.73 -21.01 -16.75
N SER A 445 -22.42 -20.03 -17.30
CA SER A 445 -23.51 -20.26 -18.23
C SER A 445 -22.85 -20.80 -19.49
N GLY A 446 -22.83 -22.14 -19.55
CA GLY A 446 -22.41 -22.87 -20.71
C GLY A 446 -23.04 -22.25 -21.95
N VAL A 447 -22.22 -22.04 -22.97
CA VAL A 447 -22.65 -21.65 -24.30
C VAL A 447 -23.61 -22.75 -24.81
N GLY A 448 -24.89 -22.51 -24.59
CA GLY A 448 -26.00 -23.27 -25.20
C GLY A 448 -26.60 -22.41 -26.29
N ALA A 449 -26.67 -22.99 -27.49
CA ALA A 449 -27.12 -22.39 -28.71
C ALA A 449 -28.45 -21.64 -28.61
N SER A 450 -28.48 -20.50 -29.30
CA SER A 450 -29.61 -19.84 -29.98
C SER A 450 -30.99 -20.40 -29.82
N SER A 451 -31.92 -19.59 -29.29
CA SER A 451 -33.27 -19.46 -29.86
C SER A 451 -33.85 -18.09 -29.49
N ASP A 452 -34.25 -17.37 -30.52
CA ASP A 452 -34.97 -16.10 -30.51
C ASP A 452 -36.19 -16.13 -29.61
N ALA A 453 -36.33 -15.17 -28.71
CA ALA A 453 -37.61 -14.80 -28.13
C ALA A 453 -37.66 -13.29 -27.89
N LYS A 454 -38.44 -12.66 -28.73
CA LYS A 454 -38.91 -11.27 -28.68
C LYS A 454 -39.73 -11.04 -27.42
N VAL A 455 -39.31 -10.22 -26.49
CA VAL A 455 -40.13 -9.78 -25.35
C VAL A 455 -40.63 -8.36 -25.58
N VAL A 456 -41.94 -8.27 -25.69
CA VAL A 456 -42.72 -7.03 -25.72
C VAL A 456 -42.88 -6.53 -24.29
N ALA A 457 -42.51 -5.25 -24.07
CA ALA A 457 -42.76 -4.56 -22.81
C ALA A 457 -44.23 -4.23 -22.65
N THR A 458 -44.83 -4.64 -21.55
CA THR A 458 -46.10 -4.08 -21.06
C THR A 458 -45.95 -3.68 -19.59
N SER A 459 -46.13 -2.40 -19.35
CA SER A 459 -46.27 -1.78 -18.05
C SER A 459 -47.62 -2.11 -17.42
N SER A 460 -47.65 -2.51 -16.14
CA SER A 460 -48.86 -2.36 -15.32
C SER A 460 -48.51 -2.20 -13.84
N THR A 461 -48.88 -1.05 -13.34
CA THR A 461 -49.01 -0.66 -11.93
C THR A 461 -50.12 -1.46 -11.25
N SER A 462 -49.85 -2.00 -10.05
CA SER A 462 -50.91 -2.27 -9.07
C SER A 462 -50.36 -2.35 -7.66
N SER A 463 -50.80 -1.45 -6.85
CA SER A 463 -50.72 -1.40 -5.39
C SER A 463 -51.67 -2.41 -4.76
N THR A 464 -51.24 -3.21 -3.79
CA THR A 464 -52.14 -3.84 -2.83
C THR A 464 -51.46 -4.04 -1.48
N SER A 465 -52.01 -3.40 -0.48
CA SER A 465 -51.83 -3.61 0.96
C SER A 465 -52.47 -4.91 1.42
N ILE A 466 -51.89 -5.64 2.40
CA ILE A 466 -52.61 -6.55 3.33
C ILE A 466 -51.66 -6.95 4.47
N THR A 467 -51.93 -6.47 5.67
CA THR A 467 -52.44 -7.09 6.90
C THR A 467 -51.57 -8.14 7.61
N LEU A 468 -51.17 -7.76 8.82
CA LEU A 468 -50.63 -8.58 9.90
C LEU A 468 -51.62 -9.64 10.38
N THR A 469 -51.13 -10.84 10.63
CA THR A 469 -51.74 -11.76 11.60
C THR A 469 -50.66 -12.48 12.42
N SER A 470 -50.81 -12.38 13.73
CA SER A 470 -50.07 -13.04 14.80
C SER A 470 -50.65 -14.44 15.11
N ALA A 471 -49.79 -15.42 15.38
CA ALA A 471 -50.11 -16.58 16.27
C ALA A 471 -48.83 -17.30 16.71
N SER A 472 -48.53 -17.24 17.95
CA SER A 472 -48.64 -18.25 19.04
C SER A 472 -47.47 -19.23 19.18
N GLN A 473 -46.96 -19.16 20.39
CA GLN A 473 -46.02 -20.00 21.11
C GLN A 473 -46.31 -21.51 21.08
N SER A 474 -45.25 -22.29 21.15
CA SER A 474 -45.23 -23.55 21.90
C SER A 474 -43.85 -23.80 22.51
N GLN A 475 -43.84 -23.92 23.82
CA GLN A 475 -42.74 -24.38 24.65
C GLN A 475 -42.55 -25.90 24.50
N VAL A 476 -41.30 -26.37 24.52
CA VAL A 476 -40.97 -27.71 25.02
C VAL A 476 -39.69 -27.61 25.88
N THR A 477 -39.85 -28.13 27.06
CA THR A 477 -38.96 -28.22 28.19
C THR A 477 -37.83 -29.24 28.01
N GLY A 478 -36.60 -28.88 28.45
CA GLY A 478 -35.78 -29.65 29.41
C GLY A 478 -34.90 -30.75 28.87
N VAL A 479 -33.64 -30.70 29.14
CA VAL A 479 -32.91 -31.58 30.08
C VAL A 479 -31.48 -31.09 30.20
N ALA A 480 -30.98 -30.90 31.42
CA ALA A 480 -29.63 -30.57 31.78
C ALA A 480 -28.70 -31.80 31.67
N ALA A 481 -27.52 -31.63 31.12
CA ALA A 481 -26.42 -32.56 31.31
C ALA A 481 -25.19 -31.82 31.81
N VAL A 482 -24.78 -32.20 33.01
CA VAL A 482 -23.55 -31.79 33.69
C VAL A 482 -22.36 -32.48 33.01
N ALA A 483 -21.33 -31.75 32.61
CA ALA A 483 -20.04 -32.31 32.28
C ALA A 483 -18.94 -31.56 33.03
N SER A 484 -18.21 -32.32 33.83
CA SER A 484 -17.10 -31.95 34.67
C SER A 484 -15.89 -31.48 33.88
N SER A 485 -15.32 -30.35 34.30
CA SER A 485 -14.03 -29.85 33.85
C SER A 485 -12.90 -30.54 34.59
N THR A 486 -12.02 -31.26 33.92
CA THR A 486 -10.69 -31.63 34.39
C THR A 486 -9.65 -30.73 33.74
N SER A 487 -9.07 -29.88 34.55
CA SER A 487 -7.92 -29.06 34.20
C SER A 487 -6.65 -29.89 34.15
N VAL A 488 -5.96 -29.90 33.01
CA VAL A 488 -4.58 -30.43 32.91
C VAL A 488 -3.65 -29.23 32.82
N ALA A 489 -2.80 -29.06 33.81
CA ALA A 489 -1.75 -28.07 33.87
C ALA A 489 -0.56 -28.50 33.02
N PHE A 490 -0.12 -27.63 32.12
CA PHE A 490 1.18 -27.74 31.43
C PHE A 490 2.23 -26.90 32.14
N PRO A 491 3.48 -27.41 32.30
CA PRO A 491 4.55 -26.67 32.97
C PRO A 491 5.17 -25.61 32.04
N SER A 492 5.45 -24.44 32.61
CA SER A 492 6.20 -23.35 31.99
C SER A 492 7.66 -23.74 31.74
N PRO A 493 8.28 -23.33 30.62
CA PRO A 493 9.72 -23.42 30.45
C PRO A 493 10.44 -22.29 31.18
N SER A 494 11.38 -22.64 32.03
CA SER A 494 12.31 -21.74 32.70
C SER A 494 13.36 -21.22 31.73
N SER A 495 13.47 -19.92 31.58
CA SER A 495 14.56 -19.25 30.87
C SER A 495 15.72 -19.02 31.84
N SER A 496 16.88 -19.65 31.57
CA SER A 496 18.17 -19.29 32.18
C SER A 496 18.92 -18.32 31.25
N PRO A 497 19.58 -17.29 31.77
CA PRO A 497 20.32 -16.33 30.95
C PRO A 497 21.70 -16.88 30.56
N VAL A 498 22.07 -16.70 29.30
CA VAL A 498 23.42 -17.00 28.79
C VAL A 498 24.29 -15.72 29.00
N PRO A 499 25.52 -15.86 29.54
CA PRO A 499 26.38 -14.70 29.78
C PRO A 499 27.08 -14.23 28.52
N LEU A 500 27.04 -12.90 28.28
CA LEU A 500 27.81 -12.18 27.27
C LEU A 500 29.29 -12.13 27.67
N SER A 501 30.18 -12.60 26.80
CA SER A 501 31.64 -12.39 26.89
C SER A 501 32.02 -11.05 26.26
N PRO A 502 32.99 -10.30 26.83
CA PRO A 502 33.38 -8.99 26.33
C PRO A 502 34.38 -9.11 25.18
N PHE A 503 34.13 -8.36 24.12
CA PHE A 503 35.09 -8.12 23.04
C PHE A 503 36.19 -7.14 23.52
N SER A 504 37.45 -7.58 23.45
CA SER A 504 38.61 -6.77 23.69
C SER A 504 39.01 -5.95 22.46
N SER A 505 39.15 -4.64 22.64
CA SER A 505 39.73 -3.71 21.69
C SER A 505 41.27 -3.79 21.74
N SER A 506 41.90 -3.88 20.58
CA SER A 506 43.34 -3.62 20.42
C SER A 506 43.57 -2.54 19.37
N PRO A 507 44.53 -1.63 19.59
CA PRO A 507 44.72 -0.44 18.76
C PRO A 507 45.63 -0.70 17.55
N SER A 508 45.26 -0.14 16.39
CA SER A 508 46.15 -0.10 15.22
C SER A 508 47.02 1.11 15.23
N SER A 509 48.32 0.88 15.11
CA SER A 509 49.38 1.86 14.88
C SER A 509 49.48 2.21 13.40
N SER A 510 49.58 3.49 13.13
CA SER A 510 50.01 4.07 11.84
C SER A 510 51.49 3.85 11.60
N PRO A 511 51.95 3.83 10.34
CA PRO A 511 53.26 4.40 10.02
C PRO A 511 53.21 5.50 8.94
N THR A 512 54.11 6.44 9.15
CA THR A 512 54.46 7.61 8.37
C THR A 512 55.19 7.29 7.07
N SER A 513 54.90 8.15 6.08
CA SER A 513 55.69 8.81 5.00
C SER A 513 56.96 8.24 4.39
N ASP A 514 57.09 8.58 3.10
CA ASP A 514 58.21 8.86 2.18
C ASP A 514 58.63 7.67 1.29
N GLU A 515 58.67 7.83 -0.01
CA GLU A 515 59.47 8.58 -0.93
C GLU A 515 59.16 8.23 -2.42
N VAL A 516 59.47 9.16 -3.25
CA VAL A 516 59.53 9.36 -4.68
C VAL A 516 60.17 8.21 -5.49
N GLY A 517 59.59 7.85 -6.63
CA GLY A 517 60.25 7.03 -7.65
C GLY A 517 59.48 6.98 -8.99
N LYS A 518 60.09 7.57 -9.99
CA LYS A 518 59.65 7.78 -11.38
C LYS A 518 59.74 6.53 -12.26
N ALA A 519 58.83 6.44 -13.24
CA ALA A 519 58.96 5.99 -14.63
C ALA A 519 58.51 4.56 -15.01
N THR A 520 57.67 4.52 -15.95
CA THR A 520 57.66 4.00 -17.35
C THR A 520 56.48 3.07 -17.68
N LYS A 521 55.89 3.39 -18.82
CA LYS A 521 54.77 2.78 -19.52
C LYS A 521 55.08 1.34 -20.02
N THR A 522 54.09 0.48 -20.05
CA THR A 522 53.32 0.02 -21.22
C THR A 522 52.42 -1.19 -20.85
N PRO A 523 51.45 -1.59 -21.67
CA PRO A 523 50.10 -1.99 -21.19
C PRO A 523 49.83 -3.50 -21.40
N HIS A 524 48.97 -4.07 -20.58
CA HIS A 524 48.17 -5.24 -21.03
C HIS A 524 46.94 -5.50 -20.18
N ALA A 525 45.83 -5.73 -20.92
CA ALA A 525 44.70 -6.61 -20.68
C ALA A 525 43.72 -6.28 -19.54
N LYS A 526 42.52 -5.91 -19.98
CA LYS A 526 41.28 -5.74 -19.23
C LYS A 526 40.80 -7.08 -18.65
N SER A 527 40.53 -7.11 -17.36
CA SER A 527 39.56 -8.02 -16.78
C SER A 527 38.51 -7.17 -16.07
N HIS A 528 37.29 -7.23 -16.55
CA HIS A 528 36.15 -6.53 -15.99
C HIS A 528 35.63 -7.31 -14.77
N HIS A 529 35.89 -6.80 -13.56
CA HIS A 529 34.99 -7.04 -12.43
C HIS A 529 34.06 -5.83 -12.32
N ARG A 530 32.80 -6.03 -12.68
CA ARG A 530 31.72 -5.07 -12.42
C ARG A 530 31.30 -5.21 -10.95
N HIS A 531 31.62 -4.25 -10.14
CA HIS A 531 30.83 -3.94 -8.95
C HIS A 531 29.54 -3.28 -9.43
N HIS A 532 28.42 -3.94 -9.28
CA HIS A 532 27.11 -3.32 -9.42
C HIS A 532 26.80 -2.54 -8.15
N ASN A 533 26.99 -1.24 -8.20
CA ASN A 533 26.29 -0.32 -7.33
C ASN A 533 24.84 -0.30 -7.81
N CYS A 534 23.92 -0.77 -6.97
CA CYS A 534 22.49 -0.55 -7.15
C CYS A 534 22.19 0.92 -6.91
N HIS A 535 22.27 1.75 -7.97
CA HIS A 535 21.52 2.98 -8.01
C HIS A 535 20.08 2.61 -8.40
N ALA A 536 19.15 2.81 -7.47
CA ALA A 536 17.74 2.80 -7.77
C ALA A 536 17.47 3.95 -8.76
N HIS A 537 17.33 3.61 -10.03
CA HIS A 537 16.65 4.49 -10.96
C HIS A 537 15.16 4.20 -10.81
N TYR A 538 14.44 5.27 -10.42
CA TYR A 538 12.99 5.34 -10.30
C TYR A 538 12.25 4.88 -11.55
#